data_39f1c2ba829a07d314ad84215fed95bb
#
_entry.id   39f1c2ba829a07d314ad84215fed95bb
#
_cell.length_a   1.000
_cell.length_b   1.000
_cell.length_c   1.000
_cell.angle_alpha   90.00
_cell.angle_beta   90.00
_cell.angle_gamma   90.00
#
_symmetry.space_group_name_H-M   'P 1'
#
loop_
_entity.id
_entity.type
_entity.pdbx_description
1 polymer ?
#
loop_
_entity_poly.entity_id
_entity_poly.type
_entity_poly.pdbx_seq_one_letter_code
_entity_poly.pdbx_strand_id
1 'polypeptide(L)'
;MSIYADAKYKDVPVETKQALFDEVKADMRYEHQLYGCYECGICVAACPSARFYDFSPRVFAQVMAREDVDTFYELLNDRVWDCSQCFSCTRCPRQNNPGGIITIMREVAVNHGLQSAKDALQAYSRIIYKIMSTGTQVAPDMLQPDFFPDWGPDVKQVSDNLDVWRRCVPPETMHTTELAWDVSEKTRLELYMIWKLTGNLEMIEKIDEGIYMILEEVMEELLEENGYDIDDFDNLLDEDEDDDE
;
A
#
# COMPACT_ATOMS: atom_id res chain seq x y z
N MET A 1 22.22 19.66 11.76
CA MET A 1 22.86 18.90 10.68
C MET A 1 21.96 17.72 10.45
N SER A 2 21.24 17.66 9.33
CA SER A 2 20.41 16.52 8.96
C SER A 2 21.31 15.31 8.77
N ILE A 3 20.99 14.19 9.40
CA ILE A 3 21.74 12.91 9.28
C ILE A 3 21.46 12.28 7.91
N TYR A 4 20.43 12.77 7.20
CA TYR A 4 19.90 12.23 5.94
C TYR A 4 20.02 13.21 4.76
N ALA A 5 20.73 14.33 4.90
CA ALA A 5 20.86 15.33 3.84
C ALA A 5 21.75 14.80 2.69
N ASP A 6 21.22 13.84 1.95
CA ASP A 6 21.80 13.41 0.68
C ASP A 6 21.37 14.34 -0.46
N ALA A 7 22.29 14.58 -1.38
CA ALA A 7 22.10 15.48 -2.51
C ALA A 7 21.03 15.02 -3.54
N LYS A 8 20.41 13.85 -3.31
CA LYS A 8 19.52 13.14 -4.25
C LYS A 8 18.30 13.96 -4.68
N TYR A 9 17.74 14.77 -3.78
CA TYR A 9 16.50 15.51 -4.04
C TYR A 9 16.66 17.04 -4.07
N LYS A 10 17.89 17.53 -4.29
CA LYS A 10 18.17 18.97 -4.34
C LYS A 10 17.50 19.70 -5.50
N ASP A 11 17.29 18.98 -6.61
CA ASP A 11 16.69 19.54 -7.81
C ASP A 11 15.14 19.56 -7.77
N VAL A 12 14.53 18.97 -6.74
CA VAL A 12 13.08 19.02 -6.54
C VAL A 12 12.69 20.38 -5.95
N PRO A 13 11.75 21.12 -6.59
CA PRO A 13 11.29 22.40 -6.08
C PRO A 13 10.80 22.34 -4.64
N VAL A 14 11.13 23.34 -3.84
CA VAL A 14 10.71 23.43 -2.43
C VAL A 14 9.18 23.47 -2.32
N GLU A 15 8.53 24.12 -3.27
CA GLU A 15 7.07 24.23 -3.35
C GLU A 15 6.40 22.84 -3.47
N THR A 16 6.99 21.93 -4.25
CA THR A 16 6.50 20.55 -4.39
C THR A 16 6.65 19.77 -3.08
N LYS A 17 7.80 19.89 -2.45
CA LYS A 17 8.05 19.23 -1.14
C LYS A 17 7.12 19.76 -0.07
N GLN A 18 6.90 21.10 -0.06
CA GLN A 18 6.02 21.76 0.90
C GLN A 18 4.57 21.34 0.71
N ALA A 19 4.09 21.24 -0.54
CA ALA A 19 2.73 20.78 -0.82
C ALA A 19 2.44 19.40 -0.25
N LEU A 20 3.35 18.44 -0.44
CA LEU A 20 3.22 17.08 0.14
C LEU A 20 3.30 17.10 1.67
N PHE A 21 4.14 17.94 2.24
CA PHE A 21 4.25 18.10 3.68
C PHE A 21 2.95 18.66 4.28
N ASP A 22 2.38 19.68 3.65
CA ASP A 22 1.14 20.33 4.08
C ASP A 22 -0.05 19.37 3.92
N GLU A 23 -0.08 18.53 2.88
CA GLU A 23 -1.10 17.49 2.70
C GLU A 23 -1.07 16.47 3.85
N VAL A 24 0.11 15.99 4.27
CA VAL A 24 0.23 15.12 5.44
C VAL A 24 -0.27 15.81 6.71
N LYS A 25 -0.01 17.11 6.88
CA LYS A 25 -0.48 17.87 8.05
C LYS A 25 -1.99 18.17 8.01
N ALA A 26 -2.57 18.28 6.82
CA ALA A 26 -4.00 18.53 6.62
C ALA A 26 -4.86 17.28 6.84
N ASP A 27 -4.27 16.09 6.87
CA ASP A 27 -5.00 14.86 7.15
C ASP A 27 -5.66 14.92 8.54
N MET A 28 -6.97 14.63 8.61
CA MET A 28 -7.74 14.68 9.85
C MET A 28 -7.18 13.80 10.98
N ARG A 29 -6.42 12.77 10.65
CA ARG A 29 -5.79 11.86 11.62
C ARG A 29 -4.50 12.44 12.21
N TYR A 30 -3.86 13.40 11.51
CA TYR A 30 -2.54 13.92 11.88
C TYR A 30 -2.53 14.62 13.24
N GLU A 31 -3.57 15.37 13.57
CA GLU A 31 -3.68 16.12 14.84
C GLU A 31 -3.46 15.23 16.07
N HIS A 32 -3.86 13.96 15.97
CA HIS A 32 -3.75 12.98 17.05
C HIS A 32 -2.46 12.15 17.02
N GLN A 33 -1.57 12.38 16.05
CA GLN A 33 -0.35 11.59 15.91
C GLN A 33 0.89 12.24 16.53
N LEU A 34 0.88 13.56 16.74
CA LEU A 34 2.07 14.30 17.17
C LEU A 34 1.77 15.41 18.18
N TYR A 35 2.26 15.25 19.41
CA TYR A 35 2.17 16.22 20.51
C TYR A 35 3.51 16.82 20.92
N GLY A 36 4.50 16.72 20.05
CA GLY A 36 5.89 17.13 20.28
C GLY A 36 6.79 15.98 20.77
N CYS A 37 8.05 15.98 20.34
CA CYS A 37 9.00 14.90 20.60
C CYS A 37 10.03 15.29 21.67
N TYR A 38 10.15 14.48 22.74
CA TYR A 38 11.19 14.64 23.78
C TYR A 38 12.54 14.00 23.43
N GLU A 39 12.68 13.41 22.27
CA GLU A 39 13.90 12.73 21.80
C GLU A 39 14.40 11.58 22.70
N CYS A 40 13.52 11.02 23.54
CA CYS A 40 13.87 9.99 24.53
C CYS A 40 14.30 8.64 23.95
N GLY A 41 14.02 8.36 22.65
CA GLY A 41 14.45 7.14 21.96
C GLY A 41 13.61 5.87 22.22
N ILE A 42 12.58 5.89 23.05
CA ILE A 42 11.77 4.71 23.39
C ILE A 42 11.14 4.08 22.12
N CYS A 43 10.65 4.90 21.20
CA CYS A 43 10.07 4.42 19.94
C CYS A 43 11.09 3.69 19.05
N VAL A 44 12.36 4.11 19.08
CA VAL A 44 13.46 3.45 18.35
C VAL A 44 13.80 2.11 19.00
N ALA A 45 13.97 2.11 20.33
CA ALA A 45 14.28 0.89 21.09
C ALA A 45 13.19 -0.18 20.97
N ALA A 46 11.93 0.23 20.79
CA ALA A 46 10.79 -0.66 20.62
C ALA A 46 10.57 -1.11 19.16
N CYS A 47 11.24 -0.48 18.18
CA CYS A 47 10.99 -0.69 16.77
C CYS A 47 11.69 -1.96 16.25
N PRO A 48 10.95 -2.96 15.69
CA PRO A 48 11.57 -4.12 15.06
C PRO A 48 12.35 -3.74 13.79
N SER A 49 11.82 -2.83 12.95
CA SER A 49 12.46 -2.41 11.70
C SER A 49 13.82 -1.74 11.94
N ALA A 50 14.00 -1.02 13.05
CA ALA A 50 15.27 -0.39 13.39
C ALA A 50 16.42 -1.40 13.67
N ARG A 51 16.12 -2.70 13.73
CA ARG A 51 17.14 -3.76 13.89
C ARG A 51 17.66 -4.28 12.55
N PHE A 52 16.91 -4.09 11.49
CA PHE A 52 17.21 -4.65 10.17
C PHE A 52 17.52 -3.57 9.13
N TYR A 53 16.98 -2.36 9.32
CA TYR A 53 17.13 -1.24 8.41
C TYR A 53 17.72 -0.04 9.14
N ASP A 54 18.32 0.88 8.39
CA ASP A 54 18.67 2.22 8.89
C ASP A 54 17.38 3.05 9.01
N PHE A 55 16.53 2.67 9.97
CA PHE A 55 15.19 3.19 10.17
C PHE A 55 14.97 3.67 11.60
N SER A 56 14.36 4.84 11.76
CA SER A 56 14.10 5.42 13.08
C SER A 56 12.72 6.12 13.12
N PRO A 57 11.72 5.55 13.83
CA PRO A 57 10.42 6.21 14.00
C PRO A 57 10.53 7.60 14.63
N ARG A 58 11.54 7.82 15.45
CA ARG A 58 11.78 9.13 16.07
C ARG A 58 12.07 10.22 15.05
N VAL A 59 12.78 9.90 13.96
CA VAL A 59 13.15 10.88 12.94
C VAL A 59 11.90 11.40 12.25
N PHE A 60 10.93 10.56 11.94
CA PHE A 60 9.63 10.99 11.36
C PHE A 60 8.92 12.00 12.28
N ALA A 61 8.81 11.69 13.57
CA ALA A 61 8.21 12.62 14.53
C ALA A 61 8.98 13.95 14.65
N GLN A 62 10.33 13.91 14.60
CA GLN A 62 11.17 15.11 14.70
C GLN A 62 11.07 15.98 13.46
N VAL A 63 11.10 15.38 12.29
CA VAL A 63 11.00 16.07 10.99
C VAL A 63 9.68 16.81 10.90
N MET A 64 8.57 16.15 11.24
CA MET A 64 7.25 16.78 11.26
C MET A 64 7.15 17.89 12.32
N ALA A 65 7.72 17.69 13.52
CA ALA A 65 7.69 18.68 14.59
C ALA A 65 8.56 19.93 14.31
N ARG A 66 9.61 19.77 13.50
CA ARG A 66 10.55 20.85 13.13
C ARG A 66 10.23 21.49 11.80
N GLU A 67 9.26 20.97 11.10
CA GLU A 67 8.88 21.40 9.74
C GLU A 67 10.08 21.36 8.77
N ASP A 68 10.90 20.30 8.89
CA ASP A 68 12.06 20.06 8.01
C ASP A 68 11.58 19.38 6.71
N VAL A 69 11.14 20.19 5.76
CA VAL A 69 10.51 19.77 4.50
C VAL A 69 11.48 18.99 3.61
N ASP A 70 12.76 19.33 3.62
CA ASP A 70 13.76 18.62 2.81
C ASP A 70 13.96 17.19 3.33
N THR A 71 14.19 17.03 4.62
CA THR A 71 14.31 15.68 5.23
C THR A 71 12.99 14.91 5.17
N PHE A 72 11.85 15.58 5.28
CA PHE A 72 10.53 14.96 5.07
C PHE A 72 10.44 14.30 3.69
N TYR A 73 10.82 15.01 2.65
CA TYR A 73 10.75 14.50 1.28
C TYR A 73 11.68 13.29 1.06
N GLU A 74 12.88 13.31 1.65
CA GLU A 74 13.80 12.16 1.66
C GLU A 74 13.17 10.94 2.36
N LEU A 75 12.60 11.14 3.55
CA LEU A 75 11.94 10.07 4.30
C LEU A 75 10.74 9.48 3.54
N LEU A 76 9.96 10.34 2.89
CA LEU A 76 8.81 9.93 2.08
C LEU A 76 9.20 9.03 0.91
N ASN A 77 10.35 9.30 0.28
CA ASN A 77 10.80 8.54 -0.88
C ASN A 77 11.68 7.33 -0.54
N ASP A 78 12.48 7.41 0.51
CA ASP A 78 13.53 6.40 0.74
C ASP A 78 13.26 5.51 1.97
N ARG A 79 12.42 5.93 2.94
CA ARG A 79 12.33 5.26 4.25
C ARG A 79 10.94 4.91 4.75
N VAL A 80 9.91 5.52 4.17
CA VAL A 80 8.53 5.32 4.64
C VAL A 80 8.11 3.85 4.57
N TRP A 81 8.64 3.10 3.60
CA TRP A 81 8.33 1.69 3.37
C TRP A 81 9.11 0.71 4.27
N ASP A 82 10.17 1.16 4.93
CA ASP A 82 10.92 0.35 5.91
C ASP A 82 10.12 0.10 7.20
N CYS A 83 9.02 0.81 7.41
CA CYS A 83 8.14 0.64 8.57
C CYS A 83 7.29 -0.63 8.45
N SER A 84 7.39 -1.54 9.42
CA SER A 84 6.57 -2.75 9.47
C SER A 84 5.12 -2.54 9.93
N GLN A 85 4.69 -1.29 10.17
CA GLN A 85 3.33 -0.93 10.65
C GLN A 85 2.87 -1.69 11.92
N CYS A 86 3.80 -2.09 12.78
CA CYS A 86 3.51 -2.83 14.01
C CYS A 86 3.03 -1.95 15.17
N PHE A 87 3.10 -0.62 15.04
CA PHE A 87 2.73 0.38 16.03
C PHE A 87 3.41 0.27 17.40
N SER A 88 4.51 -0.49 17.55
CA SER A 88 5.28 -0.58 18.79
C SER A 88 5.84 0.77 19.26
N CYS A 89 5.96 1.74 18.36
CA CYS A 89 6.39 3.11 18.64
C CYS A 89 5.36 3.94 19.46
N THR A 90 4.12 3.50 19.59
CA THR A 90 3.07 4.16 20.42
C THR A 90 3.34 4.09 21.92
N ARG A 91 4.37 3.37 22.35
CA ARG A 91 4.89 3.42 23.76
C ARG A 91 5.48 4.77 24.14
N CYS A 92 5.27 5.78 23.34
CA CYS A 92 5.76 7.14 23.55
C CYS A 92 5.17 7.76 24.82
N PRO A 93 6.00 8.32 25.74
CA PRO A 93 5.53 9.00 26.95
C PRO A 93 4.75 10.29 26.65
N ARG A 94 4.89 10.83 25.43
CA ARG A 94 4.13 11.98 24.92
C ARG A 94 2.91 11.56 24.12
N GLN A 95 2.59 10.26 24.06
CA GLN A 95 1.47 9.73 23.27
C GLN A 95 1.58 9.99 21.76
N ASN A 96 2.79 10.29 21.25
CA ASN A 96 2.99 10.37 19.81
C ASN A 96 2.86 8.98 19.18
N ASN A 97 2.36 8.95 17.96
CA ASN A 97 2.25 7.75 17.14
C ASN A 97 3.01 7.93 15.81
N PRO A 98 4.34 7.75 15.78
CA PRO A 98 5.10 7.85 14.54
C PRO A 98 4.64 6.87 13.45
N GLY A 99 4.12 5.69 13.84
CA GLY A 99 3.53 4.74 12.89
C GLY A 99 2.31 5.30 12.18
N GLY A 100 1.46 6.05 12.87
CA GLY A 100 0.32 6.75 12.27
C GLY A 100 0.75 7.85 11.30
N ILE A 101 1.78 8.62 11.63
CA ILE A 101 2.36 9.61 10.71
C ILE A 101 2.84 8.93 9.43
N ILE A 102 3.57 7.81 9.56
CA ILE A 102 4.08 7.03 8.43
C ILE A 102 2.93 6.46 7.59
N THR A 103 1.81 6.07 8.19
CA THR A 103 0.62 5.62 7.44
C THR A 103 0.10 6.73 6.54
N ILE A 104 -0.08 7.94 7.07
CA ILE A 104 -0.52 9.11 6.29
C ILE A 104 0.49 9.43 5.17
N MET A 105 1.78 9.41 5.48
CA MET A 105 2.84 9.64 4.48
C MET A 105 2.79 8.60 3.34
N ARG A 106 2.51 7.32 3.64
CA ARG A 106 2.35 6.29 2.60
C ARG A 106 1.15 6.56 1.70
N GLU A 107 0.03 6.98 2.26
CA GLU A 107 -1.15 7.35 1.47
C GLU A 107 -0.85 8.52 0.54
N VAL A 108 -0.19 9.56 1.05
CA VAL A 108 0.26 10.68 0.21
C VAL A 108 1.22 10.20 -0.88
N ALA A 109 2.16 9.30 -0.56
CA ALA A 109 3.07 8.73 -1.55
C ALA A 109 2.33 7.97 -2.67
N VAL A 110 1.29 7.20 -2.33
CA VAL A 110 0.44 6.48 -3.29
C VAL A 110 -0.40 7.47 -4.12
N ASN A 111 -1.05 8.43 -3.46
CA ASN A 111 -1.91 9.41 -4.13
C ASN A 111 -1.17 10.23 -5.18
N HIS A 112 0.11 10.49 -4.96
CA HIS A 112 0.98 11.18 -5.91
C HIS A 112 1.79 10.25 -6.82
N GLY A 113 1.55 8.94 -6.77
CA GLY A 113 2.23 7.95 -7.62
C GLY A 113 3.75 8.00 -7.51
N LEU A 114 4.29 8.27 -6.31
CA LEU A 114 5.73 8.34 -6.10
C LEU A 114 6.39 7.01 -6.44
N GLN A 115 7.61 7.08 -6.99
CA GLN A 115 8.33 5.87 -7.41
C GLN A 115 8.52 4.88 -6.26
N SER A 116 8.74 5.35 -5.05
CA SER A 116 8.85 4.50 -3.85
C SER A 116 7.58 3.70 -3.56
N ALA A 117 6.39 4.29 -3.82
CA ALA A 117 5.12 3.61 -3.67
C ALA A 117 4.94 2.54 -4.77
N LYS A 118 5.29 2.87 -6.02
CA LYS A 118 5.25 1.91 -7.13
C LYS A 118 6.16 0.71 -6.86
N ASP A 119 7.41 0.95 -6.49
CA ASP A 119 8.39 -0.10 -6.20
C ASP A 119 7.94 -1.02 -5.04
N ALA A 120 7.29 -0.46 -4.01
CA ALA A 120 6.82 -1.21 -2.85
C ALA A 120 5.53 -2.00 -3.10
N LEU A 121 4.64 -1.51 -3.96
CA LEU A 121 3.27 -2.02 -4.09
C LEU A 121 2.98 -2.74 -5.41
N GLN A 122 3.85 -2.65 -6.41
CA GLN A 122 3.65 -3.28 -7.72
C GLN A 122 3.39 -4.80 -7.63
N ALA A 123 4.06 -5.51 -6.71
CA ALA A 123 3.82 -6.92 -6.49
C ALA A 123 2.38 -7.20 -6.00
N TYR A 124 1.84 -6.30 -5.17
CA TYR A 124 0.48 -6.44 -4.65
C TYR A 124 -0.59 -6.15 -5.70
N SER A 125 -0.37 -5.20 -6.63
CA SER A 125 -1.31 -4.96 -7.74
C SER A 125 -1.48 -6.21 -8.61
N ARG A 126 -0.39 -6.93 -8.88
CA ARG A 126 -0.42 -8.20 -9.61
C ARG A 126 -1.15 -9.32 -8.87
N ILE A 127 -1.00 -9.39 -7.54
CA ILE A 127 -1.75 -10.35 -6.70
C ILE A 127 -3.24 -10.03 -6.75
N ILE A 128 -3.60 -8.77 -6.60
CA ILE A 128 -4.99 -8.30 -6.70
C ILE A 128 -5.59 -8.68 -8.05
N TYR A 129 -4.89 -8.38 -9.15
CA TYR A 129 -5.31 -8.80 -10.47
C TYR A 129 -5.55 -10.31 -10.55
N LYS A 130 -4.63 -11.11 -10.03
CA LYS A 130 -4.76 -12.58 -10.05
C LYS A 130 -5.97 -13.07 -9.26
N ILE A 131 -6.23 -12.51 -8.09
CA ILE A 131 -7.40 -12.85 -7.28
C ILE A 131 -8.68 -12.47 -8.02
N MET A 132 -8.74 -11.28 -8.58
CA MET A 132 -9.93 -10.78 -9.26
C MET A 132 -10.21 -11.50 -10.56
N SER A 133 -9.19 -11.87 -11.33
CA SER A 133 -9.36 -12.59 -12.60
C SER A 133 -9.69 -14.07 -12.43
N THR A 134 -9.16 -14.73 -11.40
CA THR A 134 -9.30 -16.19 -11.26
C THR A 134 -10.07 -16.65 -10.04
N GLY A 135 -10.37 -15.77 -9.08
CA GLY A 135 -10.96 -16.12 -7.79
C GLY A 135 -10.00 -16.81 -6.82
N THR A 136 -8.78 -17.13 -7.22
CA THR A 136 -7.82 -17.89 -6.42
C THR A 136 -6.96 -16.96 -5.57
N GLN A 137 -7.04 -17.06 -4.25
CA GLN A 137 -6.26 -16.22 -3.33
C GLN A 137 -4.80 -16.62 -3.23
N VAL A 138 -4.50 -17.92 -3.21
CA VAL A 138 -3.14 -18.43 -3.05
C VAL A 138 -2.88 -19.54 -4.06
N ALA A 139 -1.84 -19.36 -4.87
CA ALA A 139 -1.30 -20.40 -5.74
C ALA A 139 0.23 -20.38 -5.66
N PRO A 140 0.92 -21.54 -5.81
CA PRO A 140 2.38 -21.57 -5.85
C PRO A 140 3.00 -20.63 -6.88
N ASP A 141 2.29 -20.41 -7.97
CA ASP A 141 2.68 -19.50 -9.08
C ASP A 141 2.76 -18.03 -8.66
N MET A 142 2.11 -17.64 -7.58
CA MET A 142 2.17 -16.28 -7.05
C MET A 142 3.41 -16.04 -6.18
N LEU A 143 3.99 -17.11 -5.62
CA LEU A 143 5.17 -17.01 -4.77
C LEU A 143 6.45 -17.03 -5.63
N GLN A 144 6.62 -15.98 -6.44
CA GLN A 144 7.75 -15.84 -7.35
C GLN A 144 8.63 -14.65 -6.94
N PRO A 145 9.96 -14.70 -7.19
CA PRO A 145 10.87 -13.60 -6.86
C PRO A 145 10.51 -12.26 -7.51
N ASP A 146 9.86 -12.30 -8.68
CA ASP A 146 9.42 -11.10 -9.40
C ASP A 146 8.25 -10.40 -8.72
N PHE A 147 7.42 -11.16 -7.96
CA PHE A 147 6.34 -10.61 -7.15
C PHE A 147 6.82 -10.16 -5.77
N PHE A 148 7.78 -10.90 -5.20
CA PHE A 148 8.26 -10.68 -3.82
C PHE A 148 9.80 -10.65 -3.80
N PRO A 149 10.43 -9.64 -4.39
CA PRO A 149 11.90 -9.57 -4.51
C PRO A 149 12.60 -9.44 -3.16
N ASP A 150 11.90 -8.97 -2.15
CA ASP A 150 12.37 -8.75 -0.77
C ASP A 150 12.15 -9.93 0.19
N TRP A 151 11.46 -10.99 -0.24
CA TRP A 151 11.18 -12.15 0.62
C TRP A 151 12.34 -13.13 0.73
N GLY A 152 13.46 -12.85 0.07
CA GLY A 152 14.71 -13.59 0.22
C GLY A 152 14.74 -14.98 -0.40
N PRO A 153 15.58 -15.90 0.11
CA PRO A 153 15.87 -17.17 -0.55
C PRO A 153 14.69 -18.15 -0.57
N ASP A 154 13.74 -18.02 0.32
CA ASP A 154 12.60 -18.95 0.43
C ASP A 154 11.68 -18.84 -0.79
N VAL A 155 11.42 -17.64 -1.29
CA VAL A 155 10.64 -17.41 -2.52
C VAL A 155 11.34 -18.01 -3.73
N LYS A 156 12.66 -17.84 -3.82
CA LYS A 156 13.45 -18.47 -4.88
C LYS A 156 13.37 -20.01 -4.81
N GLN A 157 13.35 -20.58 -3.61
CA GLN A 157 13.23 -22.03 -3.44
C GLN A 157 11.86 -22.53 -3.93
N VAL A 158 10.78 -21.77 -3.74
CA VAL A 158 9.46 -22.09 -4.31
C VAL A 158 9.52 -22.03 -5.84
N SER A 159 10.10 -20.98 -6.40
CA SER A 159 10.26 -20.81 -7.85
C SER A 159 11.07 -21.93 -8.49
N ASP A 160 12.21 -22.29 -7.90
CA ASP A 160 13.10 -23.36 -8.41
C ASP A 160 12.45 -24.75 -8.36
N ASN A 161 11.42 -24.93 -7.53
CA ASN A 161 10.71 -26.20 -7.35
C ASN A 161 9.20 -26.08 -7.65
N LEU A 162 8.82 -25.19 -8.53
CA LEU A 162 7.42 -24.88 -8.82
C LEU A 162 6.58 -26.10 -9.20
N ASP A 163 7.13 -27.03 -10.00
CA ASP A 163 6.45 -28.27 -10.37
C ASP A 163 6.13 -29.20 -9.21
N VAL A 164 6.93 -29.15 -8.14
CA VAL A 164 6.69 -29.90 -6.90
C VAL A 164 5.56 -29.23 -6.13
N TRP A 165 5.62 -27.91 -5.99
CA TRP A 165 4.59 -27.14 -5.28
C TRP A 165 3.24 -27.21 -5.96
N ARG A 166 3.17 -27.13 -7.29
CA ARG A 166 1.93 -27.33 -8.07
C ARG A 166 1.30 -28.71 -7.86
N ARG A 167 2.13 -29.74 -7.61
CA ARG A 167 1.61 -31.08 -7.30
C ARG A 167 1.11 -31.19 -5.86
N CYS A 168 1.70 -30.42 -4.92
CA CYS A 168 1.27 -30.40 -3.53
C CYS A 168 -0.01 -29.56 -3.33
N VAL A 169 -0.14 -28.49 -4.08
CA VAL A 169 -1.29 -27.57 -4.04
C VAL A 169 -1.77 -27.33 -5.48
N PRO A 170 -2.42 -28.33 -6.09
CA PRO A 170 -2.90 -28.20 -7.47
C PRO A 170 -4.04 -27.17 -7.52
N PRO A 171 -3.99 -26.20 -8.47
CA PRO A 171 -5.02 -25.16 -8.62
C PRO A 171 -6.43 -25.74 -8.73
N GLU A 172 -6.59 -26.83 -9.48
CA GLU A 172 -7.89 -27.49 -9.66
C GLU A 172 -8.50 -27.98 -8.33
N THR A 173 -7.67 -28.39 -7.40
CA THR A 173 -8.14 -28.83 -6.07
C THR A 173 -8.58 -27.65 -5.20
N MET A 174 -7.99 -26.49 -5.40
CA MET A 174 -8.36 -25.29 -4.66
C MET A 174 -9.74 -24.76 -5.06
N HIS A 175 -10.17 -25.01 -6.28
CA HIS A 175 -11.50 -24.63 -6.77
C HIS A 175 -12.61 -25.64 -6.47
N THR A 176 -12.26 -26.86 -6.06
CA THR A 176 -13.24 -27.98 -5.95
C THR A 176 -13.48 -28.45 -4.54
N THR A 177 -12.76 -27.98 -3.54
CA THR A 177 -12.92 -28.41 -2.15
C THR A 177 -13.62 -27.35 -1.30
N GLU A 178 -14.41 -27.76 -0.31
CA GLU A 178 -15.04 -26.86 0.66
C GLU A 178 -14.02 -26.01 1.46
N LEU A 179 -12.75 -26.39 1.42
CA LEU A 179 -11.61 -25.67 2.00
C LEU A 179 -10.89 -24.80 0.95
N ALA A 180 -11.37 -24.77 -0.28
CA ALA A 180 -10.80 -23.95 -1.34
C ALA A 180 -10.94 -22.47 -0.94
N TRP A 181 -9.85 -21.75 -1.03
CA TRP A 181 -9.82 -20.30 -0.83
C TRP A 181 -10.19 -19.61 -2.14
N ASP A 182 -11.31 -20.04 -2.69
CA ASP A 182 -11.86 -19.50 -3.91
C ASP A 182 -12.83 -18.36 -3.59
N VAL A 183 -12.68 -17.28 -4.31
CA VAL A 183 -13.56 -16.12 -4.22
C VAL A 183 -14.59 -16.26 -5.35
N SER A 184 -15.86 -16.41 -5.01
CA SER A 184 -16.95 -16.55 -5.99
C SER A 184 -17.01 -15.32 -6.91
N GLU A 185 -17.53 -15.50 -8.12
CA GLU A 185 -17.73 -14.42 -9.08
C GLU A 185 -18.53 -13.26 -8.48
N LYS A 186 -19.63 -13.57 -7.83
CA LYS A 186 -20.43 -12.57 -7.12
C LYS A 186 -19.60 -11.76 -6.11
N THR A 187 -18.78 -12.43 -5.31
CA THR A 187 -17.92 -11.73 -4.32
C THR A 187 -16.84 -10.88 -5.00
N ARG A 188 -16.31 -11.34 -6.14
CA ARG A 188 -15.34 -10.55 -6.93
C ARG A 188 -15.98 -9.27 -7.47
N LEU A 189 -17.21 -9.36 -7.97
CA LEU A 189 -17.98 -8.21 -8.44
C LEU A 189 -18.29 -7.24 -7.30
N GLU A 190 -18.77 -7.75 -6.16
CA GLU A 190 -19.01 -6.91 -4.97
C GLU A 190 -17.74 -6.19 -4.49
N LEU A 191 -16.58 -6.87 -4.47
CA LEU A 191 -15.30 -6.27 -4.13
C LEU A 191 -14.86 -5.21 -5.14
N TYR A 192 -15.04 -5.47 -6.43
CA TYR A 192 -14.72 -4.51 -7.48
C TYR A 192 -15.53 -3.22 -7.32
N MET A 193 -16.83 -3.35 -7.04
CA MET A 193 -17.70 -2.22 -6.77
C MET A 193 -17.26 -1.43 -5.53
N ILE A 194 -16.97 -2.12 -4.42
CA ILE A 194 -16.45 -1.48 -3.20
C ILE A 194 -15.16 -0.71 -3.51
N TRP A 195 -14.26 -1.27 -4.31
CA TRP A 195 -12.99 -0.61 -4.67
C TRP A 195 -13.21 0.60 -5.58
N LYS A 196 -14.16 0.55 -6.49
CA LYS A 196 -14.56 1.67 -7.34
C LYS A 196 -15.10 2.82 -6.45
N LEU A 197 -16.06 2.52 -5.57
CA LEU A 197 -16.67 3.47 -4.63
C LEU A 197 -15.69 4.09 -3.63
N THR A 198 -14.66 3.36 -3.22
CA THR A 198 -13.70 3.81 -2.19
C THR A 198 -12.42 4.40 -2.77
N GLY A 199 -12.30 4.54 -4.11
CA GLY A 199 -11.10 5.06 -4.76
C GLY A 199 -9.91 4.09 -4.76
N ASN A 200 -10.10 2.82 -4.38
CA ASN A 200 -9.01 1.84 -4.40
C ASN A 200 -8.56 1.48 -5.82
N LEU A 201 -9.46 1.51 -6.81
CA LEU A 201 -9.08 1.30 -8.21
C LEU A 201 -8.15 2.40 -8.72
N GLU A 202 -8.41 3.67 -8.38
CA GLU A 202 -7.54 4.78 -8.71
C GLU A 202 -6.15 4.64 -8.07
N MET A 203 -6.06 4.04 -6.89
CA MET A 203 -4.76 3.74 -6.26
C MET A 203 -4.01 2.67 -7.04
N ILE A 204 -4.69 1.63 -7.55
CA ILE A 204 -4.06 0.60 -8.39
C ILE A 204 -3.55 1.23 -9.69
N GLU A 205 -4.33 2.09 -10.34
CA GLU A 205 -3.94 2.83 -11.55
C GLU A 205 -2.64 3.63 -11.32
N LYS A 206 -2.55 4.36 -10.21
CA LYS A 206 -1.36 5.15 -9.85
C LYS A 206 -0.11 4.29 -9.62
N ILE A 207 -0.29 3.06 -9.15
CA ILE A 207 0.82 2.12 -8.87
C ILE A 207 1.23 1.37 -10.14
N ASP A 208 0.28 0.81 -10.89
CA ASP A 208 0.51 0.00 -12.08
C ASP A 208 -0.66 0.17 -13.06
N GLU A 209 -0.58 1.19 -13.93
CA GLU A 209 -1.58 1.51 -14.95
C GLU A 209 -1.88 0.31 -15.87
N GLY A 210 -0.84 -0.48 -16.19
CA GLY A 210 -1.02 -1.65 -17.06
C GLY A 210 -1.86 -2.74 -16.41
N ILE A 211 -1.65 -3.01 -15.13
CA ILE A 211 -2.49 -3.95 -14.37
C ILE A 211 -3.91 -3.41 -14.18
N TYR A 212 -4.05 -2.10 -13.94
CA TYR A 212 -5.35 -1.47 -13.81
C TYR A 212 -6.20 -1.67 -15.09
N MET A 213 -5.66 -1.37 -16.27
CA MET A 213 -6.38 -1.53 -17.54
C MET A 213 -6.83 -2.99 -17.79
N ILE A 214 -5.95 -3.96 -17.53
CA ILE A 214 -6.30 -5.37 -17.71
C ILE A 214 -7.33 -5.82 -16.65
N LEU A 215 -7.26 -5.28 -15.45
CA LEU A 215 -8.24 -5.56 -14.39
C LEU A 215 -9.62 -5.04 -14.75
N GLU A 216 -9.72 -3.82 -15.28
CA GLU A 216 -10.97 -3.26 -15.75
C GLU A 216 -11.59 -4.15 -16.86
N GLU A 217 -10.83 -4.50 -17.90
CA GLU A 217 -11.29 -5.35 -19.00
C GLU A 217 -11.87 -6.69 -18.47
N VAL A 218 -11.15 -7.37 -17.58
CA VAL A 218 -11.59 -8.65 -17.00
C VAL A 218 -12.85 -8.49 -16.15
N MET A 219 -12.97 -7.38 -15.42
CA MET A 219 -14.14 -7.17 -14.56
C MET A 219 -15.36 -6.73 -15.35
N GLU A 220 -15.18 -5.98 -16.43
CA GLU A 220 -16.24 -5.66 -17.39
C GLU A 220 -16.81 -6.90 -18.05
N GLU A 221 -15.95 -7.80 -18.56
CA GLU A 221 -16.38 -9.09 -19.09
C GLU A 221 -17.19 -9.90 -18.07
N LEU A 222 -16.73 -9.94 -16.82
CA LEU A 222 -17.39 -10.67 -15.74
C LEU A 222 -18.75 -10.05 -15.37
N LEU A 223 -18.89 -8.73 -15.42
CA LEU A 223 -20.17 -8.03 -15.23
C LEU A 223 -21.17 -8.40 -16.31
N GLU A 224 -20.77 -8.33 -17.58
CA GLU A 224 -21.62 -8.70 -18.73
C GLU A 224 -22.07 -10.16 -18.66
N GLU A 225 -21.14 -11.10 -18.34
CA GLU A 225 -21.48 -12.52 -18.19
C GLU A 225 -22.52 -12.79 -17.09
N ASN A 226 -22.51 -12.00 -16.03
CA ASN A 226 -23.47 -12.11 -14.93
C ASN A 226 -24.73 -11.25 -15.11
N GLY A 227 -24.85 -10.55 -16.26
CA GLY A 227 -26.04 -9.78 -16.62
C GLY A 227 -26.18 -8.45 -15.90
N TYR A 228 -25.07 -7.90 -15.42
CA TYR A 228 -25.00 -6.55 -14.87
C TYR A 228 -24.54 -5.58 -15.96
N ASP A 229 -25.17 -4.41 -16.02
CA ASP A 229 -24.71 -3.31 -16.86
C ASP A 229 -23.76 -2.42 -16.08
N ILE A 230 -22.64 -2.05 -16.68
CA ILE A 230 -21.68 -1.12 -16.08
C ILE A 230 -22.33 0.23 -15.79
N ASP A 231 -23.17 0.70 -16.70
CA ASP A 231 -23.87 1.98 -16.57
C ASP A 231 -24.85 1.99 -15.37
N ASP A 232 -25.40 0.84 -14.97
CA ASP A 232 -26.24 0.74 -13.78
C ASP A 232 -25.47 0.96 -12.49
N PHE A 233 -24.16 0.64 -12.47
CA PHE A 233 -23.30 0.86 -11.31
C PHE A 233 -22.77 2.28 -11.23
N ASP A 234 -22.48 2.92 -12.35
CA ASP A 234 -22.04 4.32 -12.39
C ASP A 234 -23.19 5.26 -11.98
N ASN A 235 -24.42 4.95 -12.33
CA ASN A 235 -25.61 5.70 -11.90
C ASN A 235 -25.86 5.61 -10.40
N LEU A 236 -25.49 4.53 -9.71
CA LEU A 236 -25.57 4.42 -8.25
C LEU A 236 -24.60 5.34 -7.52
N LEU A 237 -23.50 5.76 -8.18
CA LEU A 237 -22.53 6.71 -7.63
C LEU A 237 -23.02 8.16 -7.72
N ASP A 238 -23.73 8.50 -8.81
CA ASP A 238 -24.21 9.84 -9.07
C ASP A 238 -25.43 10.19 -8.19
N GLU A 239 -26.22 9.20 -7.71
CA GLU A 239 -27.38 9.42 -6.84
C GLU A 239 -27.00 9.88 -5.42
N ASP A 240 -25.79 9.53 -4.92
CA ASP A 240 -25.35 9.89 -3.56
C ASP A 240 -24.78 11.33 -3.48
N GLU A 241 -24.41 11.98 -4.61
CA GLU A 241 -23.91 13.35 -4.60
C GLU A 241 -25.04 14.42 -4.52
N ASP A 242 -26.29 14.05 -4.85
CA ASP A 242 -27.42 14.99 -4.89
C ASP A 242 -28.20 15.11 -3.54
N ASP A 243 -27.90 14.27 -2.54
CA ASP A 243 -28.61 14.28 -1.25
C ASP A 243 -27.94 15.15 -0.16
N ASP A 244 -26.84 15.86 -0.45
CA ASP A 244 -26.11 16.74 0.48
C ASP A 244 -26.35 18.27 0.22
N GLU A 245 -27.52 18.69 -0.32
CA GLU A 245 -27.93 20.10 -0.37
C GLU A 245 -28.91 20.52 0.77
#